data_d85733397d22464af0682fffd6bba43d
#
_entry.id   d85733397d22464af0682fffd6bba43d
#
_cell.length_a   1.000
_cell.length_b   1.000
_cell.length_c   1.000
_cell.angle_alpha   90.00
_cell.angle_beta   90.00
_cell.angle_gamma   90.00
#
_symmetry.space_group_name_H-M   'P 1'
#
loop_
_entity.id
_entity.type
_entity.pdbx_description
1 polymer ?
#
loop_
_entity_poly.entity_id
_entity_poly.type
_entity_poly.pdbx_seq_one_letter_code
_entity_poly.pdbx_strand_id
1 'polypeptide(L)'
;MKETKPPKKPLLFYYSIVLLCVVLFNAFIAPMLMDDPVKEVDYGTFMRMVDNKEVDKVQVNTDEITFMDKEGKVYYTSAMEDPDLTQRLYESGAAFDRVIEKTMSPLVSYLITGVLPIILFVALGQYLYKRLMSQAGGKDSLMFGGMGKSNAKIYIQSTEGIHFDDVAGEDEAKESLAEIVDYLHNPTKYSEVGASMPKGLLLVGPPGTGKTMLAKAVAGESNVPFFSISGSEFVEMFVGMGASKVRDLFEQAKEKAPCIVFIDEIDAIGKKRDGQFGGNDEREQTLNQLLTEMDGFDSNNGVIILAATNRPESLDPALTRPGRFDRRIPVELPDLNGREAILKVHARKIKADPDVDYHVIARMTSGASGAELANIINEGALRAVRGGRKTVSQADLEESVEVVIAGYQKKNAVMSDRERSIVAYHEIGHALVAALQSHSAPVQKITIIPRTSGALGYTMQVEENDRYLLSKEELENKIATLTGGRAAEEVVFNEVTTGASNDIEQATKLARAMITRYGMSEDFGMVAMETVTNQYLGGDTTLSCSAETQRVIDQKVVDMIKKQHEKAVNMLKENREKLEKLAQYLTEKETITGEEFMKILDSFKEAAV
;
A
#
# COMPACT_ATOMS: atom_id res chain seq x y z
N MET A 1 31.43 -4.07 -4.95
CA MET A 1 30.74 -5.25 -5.52
C MET A 1 30.11 -6.02 -4.37
N LYS A 2 28.77 -5.96 -4.25
CA LYS A 2 28.01 -6.74 -3.25
C LYS A 2 27.67 -8.08 -3.88
N GLU A 3 28.16 -9.18 -3.31
CA GLU A 3 27.72 -10.51 -3.70
C GLU A 3 26.25 -10.71 -3.31
N THR A 4 25.40 -10.78 -4.30
CA THR A 4 24.01 -11.20 -4.12
C THR A 4 23.98 -12.71 -4.03
N LYS A 5 23.71 -13.27 -2.86
CA LYS A 5 23.42 -14.70 -2.70
C LYS A 5 22.14 -15.03 -3.47
N PRO A 6 22.14 -16.12 -4.27
CA PRO A 6 20.94 -16.51 -5.01
C PRO A 6 19.80 -16.86 -4.06
N PRO A 7 18.54 -16.62 -4.46
CA PRO A 7 17.38 -16.88 -3.62
C PRO A 7 17.28 -18.38 -3.30
N LYS A 8 17.21 -18.73 -2.01
CA LYS A 8 17.03 -20.11 -1.57
C LYS A 8 15.64 -20.60 -2.03
N LYS A 9 15.61 -21.66 -2.84
CA LYS A 9 14.36 -22.26 -3.30
C LYS A 9 13.60 -22.88 -2.11
N PRO A 10 12.27 -22.72 -2.03
CA PRO A 10 11.49 -23.22 -0.91
C PRO A 10 11.56 -24.75 -0.82
N LEU A 11 11.44 -25.29 0.40
CA LEU A 11 11.51 -26.72 0.69
C LEU A 11 10.55 -27.56 -0.17
N LEU A 12 9.37 -27.01 -0.45
CA LEU A 12 8.36 -27.59 -1.33
C LEU A 12 8.91 -27.94 -2.73
N PHE A 13 9.85 -27.17 -3.25
CA PHE A 13 10.50 -27.42 -4.54
C PHE A 13 11.32 -28.72 -4.55
N TYR A 14 12.01 -29.05 -3.45
CA TYR A 14 12.78 -30.29 -3.34
C TYR A 14 11.87 -31.50 -3.16
N TYR A 15 10.80 -31.37 -2.38
CA TYR A 15 9.80 -32.44 -2.23
C TYR A 15 9.04 -32.70 -3.53
N SER A 16 8.74 -31.68 -4.32
CA SER A 16 8.11 -31.86 -5.64
C SER A 16 9.03 -32.56 -6.64
N ILE A 17 10.34 -32.32 -6.59
CA ILE A 17 11.31 -33.06 -7.43
C ILE A 17 11.39 -34.52 -7.03
N VAL A 18 11.46 -34.83 -5.72
CA VAL A 18 11.52 -36.22 -5.24
C VAL A 18 10.21 -36.95 -5.55
N LEU A 19 9.07 -36.30 -5.37
CA LEU A 19 7.76 -36.86 -5.75
C LEU A 19 7.68 -37.15 -7.25
N LEU A 20 8.15 -36.22 -8.08
CA LEU A 20 8.22 -36.39 -9.53
C LEU A 20 9.12 -37.57 -9.90
N CYS A 21 10.28 -37.72 -9.27
CA CYS A 21 11.18 -38.84 -9.50
C CYS A 21 10.52 -40.17 -9.13
N VAL A 22 9.80 -40.25 -8.01
CA VAL A 22 9.06 -41.47 -7.58
C VAL A 22 7.94 -41.79 -8.57
N VAL A 23 7.18 -40.80 -9.03
CA VAL A 23 6.12 -41.00 -10.02
C VAL A 23 6.71 -41.47 -11.35
N LEU A 24 7.80 -40.86 -11.81
CA LEU A 24 8.47 -41.28 -13.05
C LEU A 24 9.09 -42.68 -12.94
N PHE A 25 9.66 -43.03 -11.80
CA PHE A 25 10.19 -44.38 -11.54
C PHE A 25 9.07 -45.42 -11.62
N ASN A 26 7.93 -45.20 -10.94
CA ASN A 26 6.80 -46.09 -11.01
C ASN A 26 6.09 -46.16 -12.37
N ALA A 27 6.08 -45.05 -13.11
CA ALA A 27 5.43 -44.99 -14.42
C ALA A 27 6.29 -45.63 -15.55
N PHE A 28 7.62 -45.53 -15.48
CA PHE A 28 8.49 -45.90 -16.59
C PHE A 28 9.47 -47.02 -16.26
N ILE A 29 9.98 -47.12 -15.04
CA ILE A 29 11.07 -48.07 -14.70
C ILE A 29 10.51 -49.33 -14.05
N ALA A 30 9.50 -49.21 -13.18
CA ALA A 30 8.91 -50.38 -12.54
C ALA A 30 8.22 -51.36 -13.51
N PRO A 31 7.47 -50.91 -14.52
CA PRO A 31 6.93 -51.79 -15.56
C PRO A 31 8.00 -52.49 -16.39
N MET A 32 9.11 -51.79 -16.70
CA MET A 32 10.22 -52.34 -17.48
C MET A 32 11.01 -53.45 -16.78
N LEU A 33 10.92 -53.50 -15.42
CA LEU A 33 11.55 -54.52 -14.60
C LEU A 33 10.66 -55.72 -14.34
N MET A 34 9.37 -55.67 -14.73
CA MET A 34 8.34 -56.70 -14.51
C MET A 34 7.90 -57.48 -15.74
N ASP A 35 8.32 -57.09 -16.94
CA ASP A 35 7.91 -57.75 -18.19
C ASP A 35 8.96 -58.80 -18.63
N ASP A 36 8.66 -60.10 -18.35
CA ASP A 36 9.13 -61.18 -19.20
C ASP A 36 8.22 -61.24 -20.44
N PRO A 37 8.76 -61.41 -21.67
CA PRO A 37 7.96 -61.37 -22.88
C PRO A 37 7.21 -62.71 -23.09
N VAL A 38 6.10 -62.93 -22.37
CA VAL A 38 5.20 -64.04 -22.59
C VAL A 38 4.24 -63.66 -23.71
N LYS A 39 4.13 -64.49 -24.72
CA LYS A 39 3.30 -64.23 -25.91
C LYS A 39 1.91 -64.78 -25.72
N GLU A 40 0.91 -63.97 -25.86
CA GLU A 40 -0.51 -64.37 -25.86
C GLU A 40 -0.86 -65.15 -27.11
N VAL A 41 -1.59 -66.23 -26.97
CA VAL A 41 -2.18 -67.01 -28.09
C VAL A 41 -3.63 -67.39 -27.76
N ASP A 42 -4.44 -67.59 -28.79
CA ASP A 42 -5.82 -68.03 -28.60
C ASP A 42 -5.88 -69.52 -28.16
N TYR A 43 -6.95 -69.86 -27.43
CA TYR A 43 -7.15 -71.22 -26.89
C TYR A 43 -7.16 -72.30 -27.98
N GLY A 44 -7.70 -72.00 -29.16
CA GLY A 44 -7.69 -72.95 -30.29
C GLY A 44 -6.29 -73.23 -30.85
N THR A 45 -5.37 -72.24 -30.78
CA THR A 45 -3.95 -72.40 -31.13
C THR A 45 -3.23 -73.24 -30.08
N PHE A 46 -3.50 -73.00 -28.78
CA PHE A 46 -3.00 -73.84 -27.70
C PHE A 46 -3.42 -75.30 -27.88
N MET A 47 -4.70 -75.58 -28.16
CA MET A 47 -5.20 -76.92 -28.37
C MET A 47 -4.56 -77.61 -29.57
N ARG A 48 -4.33 -76.89 -30.69
CA ARG A 48 -3.61 -77.42 -31.85
C ARG A 48 -2.16 -77.80 -31.51
N MET A 49 -1.48 -76.98 -30.71
CA MET A 49 -0.12 -77.25 -30.25
C MET A 49 -0.06 -78.45 -29.29
N VAL A 50 -1.09 -78.66 -28.46
CA VAL A 50 -1.25 -79.85 -27.61
C VAL A 50 -1.46 -81.11 -28.47
N ASP A 51 -2.38 -81.08 -29.44
CA ASP A 51 -2.68 -82.21 -30.32
C ASP A 51 -1.47 -82.59 -31.22
N ASN A 52 -0.68 -81.59 -31.66
CA ASN A 52 0.57 -81.77 -32.42
C ASN A 52 1.76 -82.23 -31.54
N LYS A 53 1.59 -82.36 -30.22
CA LYS A 53 2.65 -82.70 -29.26
C LYS A 53 3.84 -81.74 -29.23
N GLU A 54 3.58 -80.45 -29.51
CA GLU A 54 4.58 -79.37 -29.53
C GLU A 54 4.81 -78.77 -28.14
N VAL A 55 3.90 -78.99 -27.20
CA VAL A 55 3.95 -78.47 -25.81
C VAL A 55 4.77 -79.38 -24.90
N ASP A 56 5.69 -78.81 -24.11
CA ASP A 56 6.53 -79.51 -23.12
C ASP A 56 5.94 -79.44 -21.73
N LYS A 57 5.56 -78.22 -21.26
CA LYS A 57 5.00 -77.99 -19.93
C LYS A 57 3.77 -77.10 -19.99
N VAL A 58 2.77 -77.41 -19.15
CA VAL A 58 1.55 -76.59 -19.03
C VAL A 58 1.26 -76.32 -17.55
N GLN A 59 1.01 -75.07 -17.21
CA GLN A 59 0.51 -74.67 -15.91
C GLN A 59 -0.93 -74.15 -16.09
N VAL A 60 -1.87 -74.77 -15.43
CA VAL A 60 -3.28 -74.43 -15.48
C VAL A 60 -3.67 -73.66 -14.23
N ASN A 61 -3.95 -72.36 -14.36
CA ASN A 61 -4.53 -71.50 -13.35
C ASN A 61 -6.05 -71.37 -13.53
N THR A 62 -6.71 -70.66 -12.61
CA THR A 62 -8.18 -70.53 -12.65
C THR A 62 -8.65 -69.74 -13.91
N ASP A 63 -7.93 -68.73 -14.31
CA ASP A 63 -8.32 -67.78 -15.36
C ASP A 63 -7.41 -67.83 -16.60
N GLU A 64 -6.21 -68.44 -16.49
CA GLU A 64 -5.21 -68.53 -17.54
C GLU A 64 -4.47 -69.83 -17.57
N ILE A 65 -4.01 -70.23 -18.76
CA ILE A 65 -3.14 -71.36 -18.97
C ILE A 65 -1.81 -70.85 -19.53
N THR A 66 -0.74 -71.05 -18.77
CA THR A 66 0.63 -70.70 -19.24
C THR A 66 1.29 -72.02 -19.69
N PHE A 67 1.88 -72.01 -20.87
CA PHE A 67 2.54 -73.19 -21.39
C PHE A 67 3.85 -72.89 -22.09
N MET A 68 4.73 -73.85 -22.17
CA MET A 68 6.04 -73.76 -22.79
C MET A 68 6.10 -74.81 -23.93
N ASP A 69 6.56 -74.38 -25.10
CA ASP A 69 6.82 -75.29 -26.20
C ASP A 69 8.18 -76.04 -26.02
N LYS A 70 8.44 -77.04 -26.89
CA LYS A 70 9.72 -77.81 -26.84
C LYS A 70 10.94 -76.98 -27.24
N GLU A 71 10.78 -75.77 -27.75
CA GLU A 71 11.83 -74.81 -28.05
C GLU A 71 12.14 -73.85 -26.85
N GLY A 72 11.40 -73.98 -25.75
CA GLY A 72 11.59 -73.19 -24.53
C GLY A 72 10.90 -71.83 -24.57
N LYS A 73 10.03 -71.52 -25.53
CA LYS A 73 9.25 -70.26 -25.57
C LYS A 73 8.00 -70.39 -24.72
N VAL A 74 7.72 -69.34 -23.93
CA VAL A 74 6.56 -69.32 -23.04
C VAL A 74 5.40 -68.55 -23.66
N TYR A 75 4.21 -69.14 -23.56
CA TYR A 75 2.94 -68.63 -24.05
C TYR A 75 1.89 -68.65 -22.96
N TYR A 76 0.92 -67.79 -23.06
CA TYR A 76 -0.27 -67.88 -22.21
C TYR A 76 -1.57 -67.75 -23.05
N THR A 77 -2.64 -68.33 -22.53
CA THR A 77 -3.97 -68.27 -23.09
C THR A 77 -5.01 -68.24 -21.98
N SER A 78 -6.18 -67.63 -22.24
CA SER A 78 -7.28 -67.67 -21.26
C SER A 78 -7.79 -69.06 -21.05
N ALA A 79 -8.03 -69.46 -19.79
CA ALA A 79 -8.62 -70.74 -19.48
C ALA A 79 -10.08 -70.81 -19.94
N MET A 80 -10.43 -71.91 -20.61
CA MET A 80 -11.82 -72.22 -20.98
C MET A 80 -12.25 -73.51 -20.22
N GLU A 81 -13.55 -73.60 -19.91
CA GLU A 81 -14.09 -74.82 -19.31
C GLU A 81 -14.11 -75.95 -20.37
N ASP A 82 -13.06 -76.77 -20.35
CA ASP A 82 -12.93 -77.93 -21.22
C ASP A 82 -12.75 -79.18 -20.32
N PRO A 83 -13.81 -80.02 -20.21
CA PRO A 83 -13.73 -81.23 -19.39
C PRO A 83 -12.69 -82.22 -19.88
N ASP A 84 -12.34 -82.22 -21.16
CA ASP A 84 -11.43 -83.18 -21.79
C ASP A 84 -9.96 -82.69 -21.81
N LEU A 85 -9.70 -81.44 -21.35
CA LEU A 85 -8.36 -80.83 -21.35
C LEU A 85 -7.31 -81.72 -20.64
N THR A 86 -7.66 -82.27 -19.47
CA THR A 86 -6.76 -83.09 -18.71
C THR A 86 -6.39 -84.40 -19.45
N GLN A 87 -7.33 -85.00 -20.11
CA GLN A 87 -7.10 -86.20 -20.89
C GLN A 87 -6.23 -85.93 -22.11
N ARG A 88 -6.48 -84.86 -22.82
CA ARG A 88 -5.69 -84.41 -23.99
C ARG A 88 -4.25 -84.06 -23.64
N LEU A 89 -4.06 -83.35 -22.49
CA LEU A 89 -2.72 -83.07 -21.99
C LEU A 89 -1.96 -84.35 -21.63
N TYR A 90 -2.65 -85.35 -21.04
CA TYR A 90 -2.05 -86.65 -20.73
C TYR A 90 -1.65 -87.41 -22.01
N GLU A 91 -2.49 -87.39 -23.04
CA GLU A 91 -2.24 -88.04 -24.33
C GLU A 91 -1.16 -87.35 -25.16
N SER A 92 -1.00 -86.03 -24.99
CA SER A 92 0.06 -85.27 -25.64
C SER A 92 1.46 -85.53 -25.07
N GLY A 93 1.54 -86.05 -23.84
CA GLY A 93 2.78 -86.29 -23.12
C GLY A 93 3.43 -85.04 -22.49
N ALA A 94 2.73 -83.92 -22.51
CA ALA A 94 3.17 -82.70 -21.84
C ALA A 94 3.11 -82.85 -20.30
N ALA A 95 4.10 -82.29 -19.60
CA ALA A 95 4.04 -82.23 -18.14
C ALA A 95 3.09 -81.11 -17.73
N PHE A 96 2.05 -81.41 -16.94
CA PHE A 96 1.07 -80.41 -16.51
C PHE A 96 0.83 -80.45 -15.02
N ASP A 97 0.66 -79.25 -14.39
CA ASP A 97 0.41 -79.07 -12.96
C ASP A 97 -0.59 -77.88 -12.75
N ARG A 98 -1.23 -77.92 -11.59
CA ARG A 98 -2.09 -76.81 -11.16
C ARG A 98 -1.33 -76.02 -10.10
N VAL A 99 -0.88 -74.81 -10.43
CA VAL A 99 -0.18 -73.96 -9.45
C VAL A 99 -1.17 -73.44 -8.41
N ILE A 100 -0.94 -73.77 -7.15
CA ILE A 100 -1.62 -73.14 -6.02
C ILE A 100 -0.83 -71.85 -5.71
N GLU A 101 -1.36 -70.68 -6.16
CA GLU A 101 -0.77 -69.40 -5.79
C GLU A 101 -0.71 -69.26 -4.28
N LYS A 102 0.49 -69.16 -3.72
CA LYS A 102 0.69 -68.66 -2.37
C LYS A 102 0.52 -67.15 -2.42
N THR A 103 -0.71 -66.68 -2.36
CA THR A 103 -0.97 -65.25 -2.20
C THR A 103 -0.40 -64.78 -0.88
N MET A 104 0.52 -63.82 -0.92
CA MET A 104 0.94 -63.09 0.28
C MET A 104 -0.30 -62.52 0.95
N SER A 105 -0.33 -62.59 2.31
CA SER A 105 -1.42 -61.97 3.07
C SER A 105 -1.68 -60.54 2.53
N PRO A 106 -2.94 -60.14 2.26
CA PRO A 106 -3.27 -58.80 1.78
C PRO A 106 -2.69 -57.67 2.60
N LEU A 107 -2.52 -57.91 3.92
CA LEU A 107 -1.90 -57.02 4.88
C LEU A 107 -0.39 -56.81 4.62
N VAL A 108 0.33 -57.88 4.26
CA VAL A 108 1.78 -57.81 3.98
C VAL A 108 2.02 -57.16 2.63
N SER A 109 1.19 -57.43 1.63
CA SER A 109 1.25 -56.76 0.34
C SER A 109 1.00 -55.26 0.48
N TYR A 110 -0.03 -54.82 1.22
CA TYR A 110 -0.31 -53.43 1.51
C TYR A 110 0.82 -52.72 2.28
N LEU A 111 1.46 -53.41 3.24
CA LEU A 111 2.60 -52.89 4.00
C LEU A 111 3.82 -52.64 3.09
N ILE A 112 4.11 -53.54 2.18
CA ILE A 112 5.31 -53.46 1.32
C ILE A 112 5.09 -52.47 0.19
N THR A 113 3.91 -52.47 -0.47
CA THR A 113 3.65 -51.62 -1.64
C THR A 113 3.13 -50.21 -1.28
N GLY A 114 2.42 -50.06 -0.16
CA GLY A 114 1.83 -48.81 0.27
C GLY A 114 2.62 -48.08 1.36
N VAL A 115 2.88 -48.76 2.48
CA VAL A 115 3.43 -48.08 3.68
C VAL A 115 4.95 -47.96 3.66
N LEU A 116 5.66 -48.98 3.20
CA LEU A 116 7.13 -48.98 3.16
C LEU A 116 7.73 -47.85 2.26
N PRO A 117 7.21 -47.57 1.05
CA PRO A 117 7.68 -46.45 0.24
C PRO A 117 7.47 -45.07 0.92
N ILE A 118 6.35 -44.92 1.64
CA ILE A 118 6.07 -43.68 2.37
C ILE A 118 7.06 -43.49 3.51
N ILE A 119 7.34 -44.53 4.28
CA ILE A 119 8.34 -44.47 5.38
C ILE A 119 9.73 -44.17 4.82
N LEU A 120 10.13 -44.84 3.74
CA LEU A 120 11.40 -44.59 3.07
C LEU A 120 11.50 -43.15 2.53
N PHE A 121 10.41 -42.63 1.96
CA PHE A 121 10.33 -41.27 1.49
C PHE A 121 10.51 -40.25 2.61
N VAL A 122 9.81 -40.45 3.76
CA VAL A 122 9.93 -39.59 4.95
C VAL A 122 11.32 -39.68 5.55
N ALA A 123 11.88 -40.88 5.67
CA ALA A 123 13.23 -41.09 6.22
C ALA A 123 14.32 -40.46 5.33
N LEU A 124 14.22 -40.66 4.01
CA LEU A 124 15.16 -40.06 3.06
C LEU A 124 15.04 -38.52 3.02
N GLY A 125 13.80 -38.01 3.08
CA GLY A 125 13.52 -36.59 3.18
C GLY A 125 14.14 -35.97 4.44
N GLN A 126 13.99 -36.63 5.59
CA GLN A 126 14.61 -36.19 6.86
C GLN A 126 16.14 -36.29 6.82
N TYR A 127 16.69 -37.32 6.21
CA TYR A 127 18.14 -37.50 6.08
C TYR A 127 18.74 -36.40 5.18
N LEU A 128 18.15 -36.14 4.03
CA LEU A 128 18.59 -35.08 3.13
C LEU A 128 18.43 -33.71 3.78
N TYR A 129 17.34 -33.48 4.50
CA TYR A 129 17.12 -32.24 5.26
C TYR A 129 18.20 -32.03 6.32
N LYS A 130 18.50 -33.08 7.15
CA LYS A 130 19.59 -33.01 8.14
C LYS A 130 20.95 -32.73 7.50
N ARG A 131 21.25 -33.32 6.36
CA ARG A 131 22.53 -33.16 5.66
C ARG A 131 22.69 -31.76 5.03
N LEU A 132 21.59 -31.19 4.49
CA LEU A 132 21.59 -29.80 3.98
C LEU A 132 21.70 -28.79 5.12
N MET A 133 21.02 -29.02 6.24
CA MET A 133 21.06 -28.12 7.39
C MET A 133 22.40 -28.18 8.14
N SER A 134 23.11 -29.30 8.17
CA SER A 134 24.43 -29.39 8.79
C SER A 134 25.52 -28.63 8.00
N GLN A 135 25.34 -28.40 6.70
CA GLN A 135 26.20 -27.54 5.89
C GLN A 135 25.85 -26.03 5.98
N ALA A 136 24.71 -25.67 6.54
CA ALA A 136 24.20 -24.30 6.63
C ALA A 136 24.34 -23.69 8.04
N GLY A 137 25.20 -24.24 8.91
CA GLY A 137 25.59 -23.65 10.20
C GLY A 137 24.47 -22.94 10.95
N GLY A 138 23.64 -23.65 11.71
CA GLY A 138 22.65 -23.03 12.56
C GLY A 138 21.83 -24.07 13.32
N LYS A 139 22.12 -24.20 14.63
CA LYS A 139 21.26 -24.88 15.59
C LYS A 139 19.95 -24.12 15.71
N ASP A 140 18.88 -24.86 15.89
CA ASP A 140 17.50 -24.47 16.17
C ASP A 140 16.61 -24.18 14.94
N SER A 141 15.84 -25.21 14.56
CA SER A 141 14.42 -25.01 14.28
C SER A 141 13.73 -26.36 14.03
N LEU A 142 12.98 -26.83 14.97
CA LEU A 142 11.88 -27.76 14.77
C LEU A 142 10.81 -27.13 13.89
N MET A 143 10.10 -27.90 13.10
CA MET A 143 9.24 -27.59 11.95
C MET A 143 8.16 -26.49 12.12
N PHE A 144 7.99 -25.92 13.30
CA PHE A 144 7.09 -24.82 13.64
C PHE A 144 7.78 -23.60 14.28
N GLY A 145 9.05 -23.68 14.68
CA GLY A 145 9.74 -22.61 15.42
C GLY A 145 10.24 -21.43 14.59
N GLY A 146 10.17 -21.48 13.27
CA GLY A 146 10.64 -20.41 12.39
C GLY A 146 9.56 -19.44 11.89
N MET A 147 8.27 -19.79 12.04
CA MET A 147 7.17 -18.97 11.50
C MET A 147 6.76 -17.83 12.44
N GLY A 148 7.17 -17.85 13.70
CA GLY A 148 6.87 -16.80 14.68
C GLY A 148 7.99 -15.79 14.91
N LYS A 149 9.10 -15.84 14.14
CA LYS A 149 10.19 -14.87 14.30
C LYS A 149 9.82 -13.56 13.64
N SER A 150 10.05 -12.47 14.36
CA SER A 150 9.89 -11.11 13.84
C SER A 150 10.86 -10.87 12.70
N ASN A 151 10.34 -10.31 11.57
CA ASN A 151 11.15 -9.82 10.46
C ASN A 151 11.59 -8.36 10.70
N ALA A 152 11.58 -7.88 11.93
CA ALA A 152 11.99 -6.52 12.25
C ALA A 152 13.37 -6.24 11.65
N LYS A 153 13.46 -5.16 10.91
CA LYS A 153 14.74 -4.68 10.39
C LYS A 153 15.50 -4.03 11.53
N ILE A 154 16.60 -4.66 11.92
CA ILE A 154 17.50 -4.11 12.94
C ILE A 154 18.50 -3.23 12.22
N TYR A 155 18.41 -1.95 12.41
CA TYR A 155 19.42 -0.99 12.00
C TYR A 155 20.41 -0.83 13.16
N ILE A 156 21.51 -1.57 13.09
CA ILE A 156 22.64 -1.37 13.99
C ILE A 156 23.50 -0.30 13.32
N GLN A 157 23.76 0.78 14.06
CA GLN A 157 24.74 1.82 13.83
C GLN A 157 25.38 1.82 12.42
N SER A 158 24.87 2.62 11.51
CA SER A 158 25.65 3.01 10.34
C SER A 158 26.16 4.44 10.58
N THR A 159 27.40 4.68 10.32
CA THR A 159 28.03 6.02 10.29
C THR A 159 27.35 6.99 9.31
N GLU A 160 26.30 6.59 8.63
CA GLU A 160 25.46 7.33 7.69
C GLU A 160 24.00 7.33 8.18
N GLY A 161 23.75 7.51 9.47
CA GLY A 161 22.40 7.63 10.04
C GLY A 161 21.69 8.89 9.55
N ILE A 162 20.33 8.87 9.55
CA ILE A 162 19.52 10.08 9.40
C ILE A 162 19.57 10.82 10.73
N HIS A 163 19.86 12.12 10.68
CA HIS A 163 19.90 13.03 11.84
C HIS A 163 18.78 14.06 11.76
N PHE A 164 18.56 14.82 12.85
CA PHE A 164 17.55 15.88 12.86
C PHE A 164 17.83 16.98 11.84
N ASP A 165 19.09 17.20 11.47
CA ASP A 165 19.48 18.12 10.40
C ASP A 165 19.03 17.69 8.99
N ASP A 166 18.73 16.41 8.81
CA ASP A 166 18.18 15.87 7.56
C ASP A 166 16.65 15.99 7.50
N VAL A 167 16.01 16.32 8.62
CA VAL A 167 14.56 16.51 8.74
C VAL A 167 14.30 18.00 8.89
N ALA A 168 13.80 18.64 7.85
CA ALA A 168 13.42 20.03 7.85
C ALA A 168 11.96 20.21 8.29
N GLY A 169 11.64 21.33 8.89
CA GLY A 169 10.34 21.60 9.51
C GLY A 169 10.13 20.78 10.78
N GLU A 170 8.89 20.75 11.28
CA GLU A 170 8.48 19.92 12.43
C GLU A 170 9.27 20.25 13.72
N ASP A 171 9.54 21.54 13.98
CA ASP A 171 10.45 21.95 15.06
C ASP A 171 9.90 21.58 16.45
N GLU A 172 8.59 21.66 16.67
CA GLU A 172 7.94 21.24 17.92
C GLU A 172 8.02 19.71 18.13
N ALA A 173 7.86 18.94 17.04
CA ALA A 173 8.03 17.49 17.11
C ALA A 173 9.48 17.11 17.40
N LYS A 174 10.45 17.79 16.77
CA LYS A 174 11.88 17.60 17.03
C LYS A 174 12.26 17.96 18.46
N GLU A 175 11.77 19.08 19.00
CA GLU A 175 12.02 19.48 20.40
C GLU A 175 11.52 18.40 21.36
N SER A 176 10.28 17.93 21.15
CA SER A 176 9.71 16.84 21.95
C SER A 176 10.50 15.54 21.86
N LEU A 177 11.08 15.24 20.70
CA LEU A 177 11.89 14.03 20.46
C LEU A 177 13.33 14.18 20.95
N ALA A 178 13.88 15.40 20.96
CA ALA A 178 15.20 15.69 21.53
C ALA A 178 15.29 15.42 23.05
N GLU A 179 14.17 15.58 23.76
CA GLU A 179 14.08 15.18 25.18
C GLU A 179 14.31 13.66 25.33
N ILE A 180 13.83 12.85 24.38
CA ILE A 180 14.01 11.40 24.39
C ILE A 180 15.47 11.03 24.13
N VAL A 181 16.12 11.74 23.21
CA VAL A 181 17.55 11.57 22.93
C VAL A 181 18.37 11.91 24.16
N ASP A 182 18.10 13.05 24.82
CA ASP A 182 18.79 13.43 26.07
C ASP A 182 18.58 12.39 27.19
N TYR A 183 17.35 11.87 27.33
CA TYR A 183 17.07 10.80 28.30
C TYR A 183 17.86 9.53 28.03
N LEU A 184 17.94 9.08 26.76
CA LEU A 184 18.70 7.88 26.41
C LEU A 184 20.19 8.02 26.69
N HIS A 185 20.73 9.24 26.60
CA HIS A 185 22.12 9.56 26.95
C HIS A 185 22.34 9.77 28.45
N ASN A 186 21.40 10.42 29.14
CA ASN A 186 21.54 10.88 30.49
C ASN A 186 20.36 10.49 31.41
N PRO A 187 20.03 9.20 31.59
CA PRO A 187 18.85 8.78 32.33
C PRO A 187 18.84 9.18 33.81
N THR A 188 20.02 9.32 34.43
CA THR A 188 20.19 9.73 35.82
C THR A 188 19.71 11.15 36.11
N LYS A 189 19.89 12.08 35.17
CA LYS A 189 19.44 13.48 35.28
C LYS A 189 17.92 13.57 35.52
N TYR A 190 17.14 12.69 34.89
CA TYR A 190 15.68 12.66 35.01
C TYR A 190 15.23 11.96 36.30
N SER A 191 15.91 10.88 36.69
CA SER A 191 15.59 10.14 37.91
C SER A 191 15.89 10.93 39.18
N GLU A 192 16.93 11.77 39.18
CA GLU A 192 17.29 12.64 40.31
C GLU A 192 16.21 13.69 40.64
N VAL A 193 15.48 14.15 39.65
CA VAL A 193 14.35 15.10 39.79
C VAL A 193 13.03 14.37 40.05
N GLY A 194 13.02 13.02 39.94
CA GLY A 194 11.82 12.21 40.09
C GLY A 194 10.92 12.17 38.82
N ALA A 195 11.45 12.61 37.68
CA ALA A 195 10.73 12.54 36.40
C ALA A 195 10.73 11.12 35.88
N SER A 196 9.54 10.63 35.46
CA SER A 196 9.38 9.36 34.75
C SER A 196 9.19 9.63 33.27
N MET A 197 10.02 9.00 32.44
CA MET A 197 9.85 9.10 30.98
C MET A 197 8.70 8.23 30.48
N PRO A 198 7.98 8.69 29.44
CA PRO A 198 6.96 7.88 28.81
C PRO A 198 7.56 6.61 28.21
N LYS A 199 6.89 5.48 28.39
CA LYS A 199 7.31 4.19 27.79
C LYS A 199 7.09 4.16 26.29
N GLY A 200 6.05 4.84 25.82
CA GLY A 200 5.66 4.87 24.42
C GLY A 200 5.25 6.27 23.95
N LEU A 201 5.69 6.61 22.75
CA LEU A 201 5.33 7.84 22.07
C LEU A 201 4.60 7.51 20.77
N LEU A 202 3.55 8.26 20.48
CA LEU A 202 2.73 8.10 19.30
C LEU A 202 2.89 9.31 18.38
N LEU A 203 3.54 9.12 17.23
CA LEU A 203 3.61 10.11 16.15
C LEU A 203 2.29 10.09 15.38
N VAL A 204 1.58 11.21 15.37
CA VAL A 204 0.26 11.33 14.73
C VAL A 204 0.27 12.44 13.69
N GLY A 205 -0.31 12.20 12.52
CA GLY A 205 -0.39 13.24 11.48
C GLY A 205 -0.70 12.68 10.10
N PRO A 206 -0.85 13.57 9.10
CA PRO A 206 -1.14 13.19 7.72
C PRO A 206 -0.08 12.25 7.12
N PRO A 207 -0.41 11.47 6.08
CA PRO A 207 0.58 10.71 5.34
C PRO A 207 1.61 11.63 4.67
N GLY A 208 2.86 11.16 4.57
CA GLY A 208 3.92 11.91 3.90
C GLY A 208 4.58 13.04 4.71
N THR A 209 4.19 13.27 5.97
CA THR A 209 4.78 14.31 6.83
C THR A 209 6.14 13.94 7.45
N GLY A 210 6.64 12.71 7.21
CA GLY A 210 7.98 12.33 7.65
C GLY A 210 8.05 11.59 8.99
N LYS A 211 6.95 11.07 9.54
CA LYS A 211 6.90 10.33 10.83
C LYS A 211 7.95 9.22 10.93
N THR A 212 8.05 8.38 9.91
CA THR A 212 9.06 7.31 9.84
C THR A 212 10.49 7.88 9.79
N MET A 213 10.69 9.03 9.13
CA MET A 213 11.98 9.69 9.03
C MET A 213 12.40 10.32 10.37
N LEU A 214 11.46 10.94 11.08
CA LEU A 214 11.67 11.44 12.43
C LEU A 214 12.08 10.33 13.40
N ALA A 215 11.39 9.18 13.37
CA ALA A 215 11.74 8.04 14.21
C ALA A 215 13.18 7.54 13.95
N LYS A 216 13.59 7.50 12.67
CA LYS A 216 14.98 7.17 12.31
C LYS A 216 15.97 8.22 12.74
N ALA A 217 15.61 9.50 12.68
CA ALA A 217 16.46 10.59 13.13
C ALA A 217 16.71 10.53 14.66
N VAL A 218 15.68 10.22 15.45
CA VAL A 218 15.82 9.98 16.89
C VAL A 218 16.84 8.87 17.18
N ALA A 219 16.77 7.77 16.41
CA ALA A 219 17.70 6.67 16.57
C ALA A 219 19.14 7.04 16.16
N GLY A 220 19.29 7.84 15.08
CA GLY A 220 20.58 8.36 14.64
C GLY A 220 21.21 9.28 15.68
N GLU A 221 20.44 10.21 16.23
CA GLU A 221 20.90 11.14 17.28
C GLU A 221 21.25 10.42 18.59
N SER A 222 20.40 9.48 19.00
CA SER A 222 20.63 8.76 20.26
C SER A 222 21.70 7.67 20.17
N ASN A 223 22.11 7.32 18.95
CA ASN A 223 23.15 6.33 18.70
C ASN A 223 22.88 4.96 19.34
N VAL A 224 21.60 4.55 19.38
CA VAL A 224 21.15 3.27 19.93
C VAL A 224 20.58 2.35 18.83
N PRO A 225 20.52 1.03 19.06
CA PRO A 225 19.88 0.10 18.14
C PRO A 225 18.43 0.49 17.84
N PHE A 226 18.05 0.41 16.57
CA PHE A 226 16.73 0.77 16.08
C PHE A 226 16.07 -0.46 15.44
N PHE A 227 14.94 -0.88 16.01
CA PHE A 227 14.09 -1.94 15.49
C PHE A 227 12.92 -1.32 14.75
N SER A 228 12.76 -1.58 13.48
CA SER A 228 11.65 -1.04 12.69
C SER A 228 10.80 -2.15 12.10
N ILE A 229 9.51 -2.07 12.34
CA ILE A 229 8.50 -3.00 11.83
C ILE A 229 7.23 -2.23 11.45
N SER A 230 6.51 -2.71 10.42
CA SER A 230 5.17 -2.21 10.13
C SER A 230 4.13 -3.00 10.92
N GLY A 231 3.09 -2.30 11.43
CA GLY A 231 1.95 -2.94 12.08
C GLY A 231 1.28 -4.01 11.20
N SER A 232 1.31 -3.82 9.89
CA SER A 232 0.80 -4.80 8.92
C SER A 232 1.58 -6.12 8.91
N GLU A 233 2.87 -6.14 9.31
CA GLU A 233 3.69 -7.35 9.39
C GLU A 233 3.30 -8.26 10.56
N PHE A 234 2.54 -7.76 11.51
CA PHE A 234 1.97 -8.58 12.60
C PHE A 234 0.64 -9.24 12.21
N VAL A 235 -0.02 -8.79 11.14
CA VAL A 235 -1.29 -9.36 10.68
C VAL A 235 -0.99 -10.60 9.86
N GLU A 236 -1.36 -11.77 10.40
CA GLU A 236 -1.10 -13.07 9.80
C GLU A 236 -2.40 -13.85 9.60
N MET A 237 -2.35 -14.87 8.73
CA MET A 237 -3.52 -15.72 8.47
C MET A 237 -3.76 -16.77 9.58
N PHE A 238 -2.75 -17.07 10.39
CA PHE A 238 -2.83 -18.09 11.44
C PHE A 238 -2.89 -17.45 12.81
N VAL A 239 -3.91 -17.80 13.58
CA VAL A 239 -4.14 -17.29 14.94
C VAL A 239 -2.93 -17.55 15.84
N GLY A 240 -2.47 -16.50 16.53
CA GLY A 240 -1.35 -16.53 17.46
C GLY A 240 0.02 -16.27 16.87
N MET A 241 0.17 -16.19 15.54
CA MET A 241 1.47 -15.90 14.92
C MET A 241 1.88 -14.43 15.09
N GLY A 242 0.93 -13.50 14.95
CA GLY A 242 1.17 -12.10 15.22
C GLY A 242 1.62 -11.85 16.66
N ALA A 243 0.92 -12.46 17.62
CA ALA A 243 1.31 -12.39 19.03
C ALA A 243 2.71 -12.97 19.31
N SER A 244 3.10 -14.05 18.60
CA SER A 244 4.46 -14.62 18.70
C SER A 244 5.52 -13.67 18.16
N LYS A 245 5.25 -12.98 17.04
CA LYS A 245 6.16 -11.97 16.47
C LYS A 245 6.35 -10.77 17.40
N VAL A 246 5.26 -10.32 18.04
CA VAL A 246 5.33 -9.25 19.03
C VAL A 246 6.26 -9.68 20.18
N ARG A 247 6.07 -10.86 20.74
CA ARG A 247 6.91 -11.37 21.84
C ARG A 247 8.38 -11.46 21.45
N ASP A 248 8.68 -12.02 20.28
CA ASP A 248 10.05 -12.15 19.76
C ASP A 248 10.71 -10.78 19.55
N LEU A 249 9.98 -9.79 19.00
CA LEU A 249 10.47 -8.42 18.84
C LEU A 249 10.87 -7.80 20.18
N PHE A 250 10.00 -7.91 21.18
CA PHE A 250 10.24 -7.32 22.49
C PHE A 250 11.33 -8.06 23.28
N GLU A 251 11.48 -9.36 23.11
CA GLU A 251 12.59 -10.14 23.67
C GLU A 251 13.93 -9.68 23.09
N GLN A 252 14.02 -9.52 21.76
CA GLN A 252 15.20 -8.99 21.09
C GLN A 252 15.51 -7.54 21.51
N ALA A 253 14.50 -6.72 21.72
CA ALA A 253 14.68 -5.34 22.19
C ALA A 253 15.25 -5.30 23.62
N LYS A 254 14.74 -6.16 24.52
CA LYS A 254 15.26 -6.30 25.90
C LYS A 254 16.74 -6.72 25.91
N GLU A 255 17.12 -7.64 25.04
CA GLU A 255 18.53 -8.11 24.93
C GLU A 255 19.49 -7.02 24.45
N LYS A 256 18.99 -6.04 23.68
CA LYS A 256 19.79 -4.99 23.06
C LYS A 256 19.55 -3.60 23.65
N ALA A 257 18.96 -3.51 24.83
CA ALA A 257 18.76 -2.25 25.53
C ALA A 257 20.10 -1.55 25.90
N PRO A 258 20.23 -0.22 25.81
CA PRO A 258 19.17 0.72 25.40
C PRO A 258 18.89 0.68 23.91
N CYS A 259 17.61 0.76 23.51
CA CYS A 259 17.20 0.69 22.11
C CYS A 259 15.85 1.38 21.87
N ILE A 260 15.54 1.62 20.60
CA ILE A 260 14.25 2.15 20.16
C ILE A 260 13.52 1.08 19.32
N VAL A 261 12.26 0.81 19.65
CA VAL A 261 11.35 -0.03 18.87
C VAL A 261 10.37 0.90 18.16
N PHE A 262 10.37 0.89 16.84
CA PHE A 262 9.46 1.68 16.03
C PHE A 262 8.44 0.79 15.32
N ILE A 263 7.16 1.09 15.52
CA ILE A 263 6.02 0.40 14.91
C ILE A 263 5.31 1.39 14.01
N ASP A 264 5.50 1.26 12.70
CA ASP A 264 4.78 2.08 11.72
C ASP A 264 3.37 1.53 11.50
N GLU A 265 2.41 2.39 11.13
CA GLU A 265 1.02 2.01 10.86
C GLU A 265 0.41 1.15 11.98
N ILE A 266 0.56 1.61 13.23
CA ILE A 266 0.06 0.87 14.42
C ILE A 266 -1.45 0.61 14.35
N ASP A 267 -2.21 1.41 13.62
CA ASP A 267 -3.64 1.24 13.38
C ASP A 267 -3.99 -0.05 12.63
N ALA A 268 -3.03 -0.71 11.96
CA ALA A 268 -3.24 -2.02 11.35
C ALA A 268 -3.62 -3.10 12.39
N ILE A 269 -3.05 -3.03 13.60
CA ILE A 269 -3.33 -3.97 14.71
C ILE A 269 -4.13 -3.34 15.84
N GLY A 270 -4.05 -2.01 16.00
CA GLY A 270 -4.59 -1.26 17.13
C GLY A 270 -6.00 -0.71 16.93
N LYS A 271 -6.76 -1.16 15.94
CA LYS A 271 -8.09 -0.62 15.62
C LYS A 271 -9.13 -0.94 16.72
N LYS A 272 -10.03 0.02 17.00
CA LYS A 272 -11.18 -0.16 17.90
C LYS A 272 -12.02 -1.38 17.52
N ARG A 273 -12.64 -1.99 18.52
CA ARG A 273 -13.56 -3.11 18.36
C ARG A 273 -14.87 -2.62 17.73
N ASP A 274 -15.06 -2.88 16.47
CA ASP A 274 -16.37 -2.77 15.84
C ASP A 274 -17.15 -4.04 16.19
N GLY A 275 -18.30 -3.90 16.86
CA GLY A 275 -19.11 -5.01 17.38
C GLY A 275 -19.73 -5.95 16.33
N GLN A 276 -19.13 -6.09 15.16
CA GLN A 276 -19.52 -7.08 14.15
C GLN A 276 -18.84 -8.41 14.41
N PHE A 277 -19.64 -9.42 14.62
CA PHE A 277 -19.26 -10.82 14.79
C PHE A 277 -18.50 -11.34 13.55
N GLY A 278 -17.26 -11.78 13.75
CA GLY A 278 -16.54 -12.65 12.80
C GLY A 278 -15.28 -12.05 12.19
N GLY A 279 -14.11 -12.54 12.60
CA GLY A 279 -12.88 -12.48 11.83
C GLY A 279 -11.71 -11.65 12.38
N ASN A 280 -11.78 -11.13 13.61
CA ASN A 280 -10.72 -10.28 14.18
C ASN A 280 -9.93 -10.91 15.34
N ASP A 281 -10.13 -12.21 15.64
CA ASP A 281 -9.49 -12.87 16.79
C ASP A 281 -7.97 -12.78 16.79
N GLU A 282 -7.35 -12.85 15.62
CA GLU A 282 -5.89 -12.78 15.49
C GLU A 282 -5.34 -11.37 15.77
N ARG A 283 -5.99 -10.33 15.24
CA ARG A 283 -5.60 -8.93 15.49
C ARG A 283 -5.78 -8.57 16.97
N GLU A 284 -6.89 -9.00 17.57
CA GLU A 284 -7.17 -8.77 18.98
C GLU A 284 -6.16 -9.49 19.87
N GLN A 285 -5.78 -10.72 19.54
CA GLN A 285 -4.75 -11.46 20.25
C GLN A 285 -3.38 -10.79 20.14
N THR A 286 -3.04 -10.29 18.95
CA THR A 286 -1.81 -9.55 18.70
C THR A 286 -1.77 -8.23 19.47
N LEU A 287 -2.88 -7.48 19.46
CA LEU A 287 -3.03 -6.26 20.25
C LEU A 287 -2.87 -6.53 21.75
N ASN A 288 -3.57 -7.53 22.28
CA ASN A 288 -3.48 -7.89 23.69
C ASN A 288 -2.06 -8.32 24.09
N GLN A 289 -1.33 -9.00 23.20
CA GLN A 289 0.08 -9.32 23.43
C GLN A 289 0.95 -8.06 23.46
N LEU A 290 0.75 -7.13 22.52
CA LEU A 290 1.45 -5.84 22.50
C LEU A 290 1.23 -5.07 23.80
N LEU A 291 -0.03 -4.97 24.26
CA LEU A 291 -0.37 -4.32 25.51
C LEU A 291 0.32 -5.00 26.72
N THR A 292 0.37 -6.32 26.73
CA THR A 292 1.03 -7.10 27.78
C THR A 292 2.53 -6.86 27.81
N GLU A 293 3.18 -6.83 26.64
CA GLU A 293 4.61 -6.54 26.56
C GLU A 293 4.91 -5.09 27.02
N MET A 294 4.10 -4.12 26.62
CA MET A 294 4.25 -2.73 27.05
C MET A 294 4.07 -2.55 28.57
N ASP A 295 3.08 -3.23 29.15
CA ASP A 295 2.84 -3.18 30.60
C ASP A 295 3.97 -3.86 31.39
N GLY A 296 4.57 -4.91 30.81
CA GLY A 296 5.71 -5.67 31.41
C GLY A 296 7.07 -4.99 31.33
N PHE A 297 7.15 -3.78 30.73
CA PHE A 297 8.39 -3.00 30.72
C PHE A 297 8.51 -2.12 31.96
N ASP A 298 9.63 -2.23 32.66
CA ASP A 298 10.05 -1.20 33.60
C ASP A 298 10.70 -0.05 32.84
N SER A 299 10.32 1.19 33.20
CA SER A 299 10.87 2.41 32.60
C SER A 299 12.40 2.53 32.69
N ASN A 300 13.03 1.73 33.56
CA ASN A 300 14.49 1.72 33.77
C ASN A 300 15.25 0.85 32.76
N ASN A 301 14.57 0.07 31.91
CA ASN A 301 15.25 -0.86 31.00
C ASN A 301 15.81 -0.19 29.73
N GLY A 302 15.64 1.11 29.54
CA GLY A 302 16.21 1.86 28.39
C GLY A 302 15.59 1.49 27.03
N VAL A 303 14.44 0.82 27.01
CA VAL A 303 13.69 0.54 25.76
C VAL A 303 12.60 1.58 25.59
N ILE A 304 12.61 2.29 24.48
CA ILE A 304 11.58 3.27 24.12
C ILE A 304 10.80 2.77 22.91
N ILE A 305 9.48 2.84 23.00
CA ILE A 305 8.58 2.43 21.93
C ILE A 305 8.07 3.68 21.21
N LEU A 306 8.37 3.79 19.92
CA LEU A 306 7.79 4.81 19.05
C LEU A 306 6.74 4.11 18.17
N ALA A 307 5.57 4.71 18.00
CA ALA A 307 4.61 4.25 17.01
C ALA A 307 4.17 5.40 16.12
N ALA A 308 3.76 5.10 14.90
CA ALA A 308 3.21 6.09 13.97
C ALA A 308 1.84 5.65 13.46
N THR A 309 0.93 6.63 13.30
CA THR A 309 -0.38 6.43 12.69
C THR A 309 -0.86 7.67 11.96
N ASN A 310 -1.63 7.46 10.90
CA ASN A 310 -2.39 8.51 10.23
C ASN A 310 -3.84 8.59 10.75
N ARG A 311 -4.26 7.66 11.63
CA ARG A 311 -5.64 7.50 12.13
C ARG A 311 -5.69 7.34 13.64
N PRO A 312 -5.30 8.35 14.42
CA PRO A 312 -5.28 8.23 15.88
C PRO A 312 -6.67 7.95 16.47
N GLU A 313 -7.74 8.41 15.83
CA GLU A 313 -9.13 8.20 16.25
C GLU A 313 -9.59 6.74 16.07
N SER A 314 -8.96 5.98 15.20
CA SER A 314 -9.27 4.56 14.98
C SER A 314 -8.65 3.64 16.02
N LEU A 315 -7.68 4.14 16.82
CA LEU A 315 -6.96 3.33 17.79
C LEU A 315 -7.82 2.94 18.99
N ASP A 316 -7.61 1.72 19.48
CA ASP A 316 -8.21 1.27 20.74
C ASP A 316 -7.72 2.17 21.89
N PRO A 317 -8.65 2.69 22.71
CA PRO A 317 -8.30 3.54 23.85
C PRO A 317 -7.31 2.88 24.83
N ALA A 318 -7.25 1.56 24.87
CA ALA A 318 -6.28 0.85 25.70
C ALA A 318 -4.82 1.14 25.32
N LEU A 319 -4.52 1.40 24.04
CA LEU A 319 -3.18 1.77 23.58
C LEU A 319 -2.70 3.12 24.09
N THR A 320 -3.64 4.06 24.29
CA THR A 320 -3.32 5.46 24.66
C THR A 320 -3.49 5.74 26.13
N ARG A 321 -3.62 4.69 26.98
CA ARG A 321 -3.64 4.85 28.44
C ARG A 321 -2.24 5.15 29.00
N PRO A 322 -2.17 5.87 30.15
CA PRO A 322 -0.90 6.10 30.84
C PRO A 322 -0.11 4.81 31.06
N GLY A 323 1.20 4.87 30.81
CA GLY A 323 2.11 3.72 30.88
C GLY A 323 2.23 2.93 29.57
N ARG A 324 1.57 3.36 28.48
CA ARG A 324 1.65 2.81 27.13
C ARG A 324 2.05 3.92 26.15
N PHE A 325 1.22 4.22 25.12
CA PHE A 325 1.44 5.40 24.26
C PHE A 325 0.79 6.64 24.90
N ASP A 326 1.38 7.11 25.97
CA ASP A 326 0.83 8.19 26.80
C ASP A 326 1.24 9.59 26.32
N ARG A 327 2.29 9.69 25.50
CA ARG A 327 2.69 10.96 24.88
C ARG A 327 2.39 10.93 23.38
N ARG A 328 1.53 11.86 22.93
CA ARG A 328 1.24 12.07 21.51
C ARG A 328 2.07 13.22 20.99
N ILE A 329 2.72 13.02 19.86
CA ILE A 329 3.52 14.03 19.15
C ILE A 329 2.86 14.26 17.81
N PRO A 330 2.20 15.43 17.61
CA PRO A 330 1.66 15.78 16.30
C PRO A 330 2.81 16.04 15.32
N VAL A 331 2.67 15.52 14.10
CA VAL A 331 3.55 15.74 12.95
C VAL A 331 2.65 16.23 11.84
N GLU A 332 2.49 17.53 11.75
CA GLU A 332 1.49 18.19 10.91
C GLU A 332 2.02 18.45 9.49
N LEU A 333 1.20 19.04 8.65
CA LEU A 333 1.68 19.53 7.35
C LEU A 333 2.59 20.74 7.59
N PRO A 334 3.71 20.86 6.85
CA PRO A 334 4.67 21.94 7.08
C PRO A 334 4.07 23.30 6.73
N ASP A 335 4.39 24.31 7.55
CA ASP A 335 4.13 25.71 7.28
C ASP A 335 5.00 26.23 6.13
N LEU A 336 4.85 27.48 5.73
CA LEU A 336 5.59 28.08 4.62
C LEU A 336 7.11 27.93 4.80
N ASN A 337 7.63 28.22 6.01
CA ASN A 337 9.05 28.13 6.28
C ASN A 337 9.54 26.67 6.29
N GLY A 338 8.73 25.78 6.84
CA GLY A 338 8.99 24.33 6.84
C GLY A 338 9.01 23.78 5.41
N ARG A 339 8.05 24.19 4.53
CA ARG A 339 8.06 23.79 3.11
C ARG A 339 9.32 24.27 2.40
N GLU A 340 9.71 25.52 2.59
CA GLU A 340 10.95 26.05 2.02
C GLU A 340 12.19 25.28 2.51
N ALA A 341 12.28 25.00 3.81
CA ALA A 341 13.37 24.23 4.39
C ALA A 341 13.42 22.80 3.84
N ILE A 342 12.26 22.12 3.71
CA ILE A 342 12.15 20.77 3.13
C ILE A 342 12.63 20.78 1.67
N LEU A 343 12.17 21.75 0.87
CA LEU A 343 12.61 21.89 -0.53
C LEU A 343 14.13 22.04 -0.61
N LYS A 344 14.73 22.88 0.23
CA LYS A 344 16.19 23.10 0.30
C LYS A 344 16.95 21.82 0.68
N VAL A 345 16.45 21.04 1.65
CA VAL A 345 17.06 19.76 2.04
C VAL A 345 17.05 18.76 0.88
N HIS A 346 15.92 18.63 0.18
CA HIS A 346 15.84 17.73 -0.98
C HIS A 346 16.64 18.25 -2.17
N ALA A 347 16.74 19.56 -2.35
CA ALA A 347 17.52 20.20 -3.41
C ALA A 347 19.03 19.97 -3.28
N ARG A 348 19.56 19.71 -2.08
CA ARG A 348 20.99 19.30 -1.90
C ARG A 348 21.39 18.07 -2.69
N LYS A 349 20.42 17.23 -3.07
CA LYS A 349 20.64 15.97 -3.82
C LYS A 349 20.66 16.16 -5.32
N ILE A 350 20.31 17.33 -5.83
CA ILE A 350 20.22 17.66 -7.25
C ILE A 350 21.15 18.84 -7.59
N LYS A 351 21.36 19.07 -8.88
CA LYS A 351 22.06 20.26 -9.36
C LYS A 351 21.02 21.31 -9.77
N ALA A 352 20.72 22.25 -8.92
CA ALA A 352 19.84 23.37 -9.23
C ALA A 352 20.64 24.60 -9.66
N ASP A 353 20.04 25.45 -10.46
CA ASP A 353 20.59 26.76 -10.81
C ASP A 353 20.66 27.65 -9.55
N PRO A 354 21.67 28.52 -9.42
CA PRO A 354 21.82 29.40 -8.25
C PRO A 354 20.65 30.36 -8.03
N ASP A 355 19.93 30.69 -9.10
CA ASP A 355 18.85 31.67 -9.09
C ASP A 355 17.48 31.07 -8.73
N VAL A 356 17.43 29.79 -8.32
CA VAL A 356 16.19 29.14 -7.89
C VAL A 356 15.71 29.72 -6.56
N ASP A 357 14.49 30.29 -6.58
CA ASP A 357 13.80 30.78 -5.40
C ASP A 357 12.85 29.73 -4.84
N TYR A 358 13.31 29.02 -3.80
CA TYR A 358 12.54 27.99 -3.10
C TYR A 358 11.37 28.58 -2.30
N HIS A 359 11.42 29.86 -1.94
CA HIS A 359 10.32 30.54 -1.26
C HIS A 359 9.08 30.64 -2.17
N VAL A 360 9.27 30.98 -3.44
CA VAL A 360 8.19 31.01 -4.45
C VAL A 360 7.56 29.60 -4.59
N ILE A 361 8.40 28.56 -4.69
CA ILE A 361 7.90 27.18 -4.79
C ILE A 361 7.15 26.76 -3.52
N ALA A 362 7.64 27.14 -2.32
CA ALA A 362 6.97 26.85 -1.06
C ALA A 362 5.60 27.53 -0.95
N ARG A 363 5.45 28.76 -1.48
CA ARG A 363 4.16 29.45 -1.57
C ARG A 363 3.18 28.72 -2.50
N MET A 364 3.65 28.28 -3.65
CA MET A 364 2.84 27.53 -4.62
C MET A 364 2.37 26.17 -4.12
N THR A 365 2.99 25.64 -3.05
CA THR A 365 2.75 24.30 -2.51
C THR A 365 2.07 24.31 -1.15
N SER A 366 1.20 25.30 -0.90
CA SER A 366 0.42 25.36 0.34
C SER A 366 -0.37 24.06 0.57
N GLY A 367 -0.27 23.50 1.78
CA GLY A 367 -0.90 22.22 2.13
C GLY A 367 -0.20 20.97 1.61
N ALA A 368 0.94 21.08 0.94
CA ALA A 368 1.71 19.93 0.48
C ALA A 368 2.47 19.27 1.63
N SER A 369 2.49 17.94 1.62
CA SER A 369 3.28 17.13 2.54
C SER A 369 4.78 17.11 2.16
N GLY A 370 5.64 16.73 3.09
CA GLY A 370 7.08 16.59 2.82
C GLY A 370 7.40 15.62 1.68
N ALA A 371 6.59 14.56 1.54
CA ALA A 371 6.75 13.59 0.44
C ALA A 371 6.40 14.20 -0.93
N GLU A 372 5.36 15.02 -1.00
CA GLU A 372 4.99 15.74 -2.24
C GLU A 372 6.07 16.77 -2.62
N LEU A 373 6.61 17.51 -1.64
CA LEU A 373 7.72 18.45 -1.87
C LEU A 373 8.98 17.74 -2.38
N ALA A 374 9.32 16.58 -1.82
CA ALA A 374 10.41 15.74 -2.32
C ALA A 374 10.17 15.28 -3.76
N ASN A 375 8.93 14.93 -4.09
CA ASN A 375 8.53 14.52 -5.44
C ASN A 375 8.64 15.69 -6.43
N ILE A 376 8.26 16.91 -6.04
CA ILE A 376 8.42 18.11 -6.87
C ILE A 376 9.88 18.34 -7.25
N ILE A 377 10.81 18.25 -6.30
CA ILE A 377 12.25 18.38 -6.55
C ILE A 377 12.75 17.30 -7.52
N ASN A 378 12.32 16.06 -7.31
CA ASN A 378 12.69 14.95 -8.20
C ASN A 378 12.12 15.11 -9.61
N GLU A 379 10.86 15.52 -9.74
CA GLU A 379 10.21 15.75 -11.05
C GLU A 379 10.88 16.91 -11.80
N GLY A 380 11.31 17.97 -11.07
CA GLY A 380 12.12 19.06 -11.64
C GLY A 380 13.44 18.56 -12.22
N ALA A 381 14.12 17.67 -11.52
CA ALA A 381 15.35 17.07 -12.01
C ALA A 381 15.10 16.18 -13.26
N LEU A 382 14.04 15.37 -13.26
CA LEU A 382 13.65 14.58 -14.42
C LEU A 382 13.29 15.44 -15.62
N ARG A 383 12.61 16.58 -15.39
CA ARG A 383 12.26 17.55 -16.44
C ARG A 383 13.50 18.19 -17.06
N ALA A 384 14.48 18.63 -16.25
CA ALA A 384 15.74 19.17 -16.73
C ALA A 384 16.46 18.17 -17.65
N VAL A 385 16.52 16.89 -17.26
CA VAL A 385 17.13 15.83 -18.07
C VAL A 385 16.37 15.60 -19.38
N ARG A 386 15.03 15.57 -19.35
CA ARG A 386 14.19 15.47 -20.57
C ARG A 386 14.44 16.65 -21.53
N GLY A 387 14.73 17.83 -20.97
CA GLY A 387 15.10 19.05 -21.74
C GLY A 387 16.58 19.09 -22.17
N GLY A 388 17.36 18.05 -21.94
CA GLY A 388 18.80 17.98 -22.28
C GLY A 388 19.70 18.90 -21.43
N ARG A 389 19.18 19.41 -20.29
CA ARG A 389 19.90 20.29 -19.36
C ARG A 389 20.53 19.49 -18.22
N LYS A 390 21.56 20.07 -17.62
CA LYS A 390 22.30 19.46 -16.50
C LYS A 390 21.94 20.06 -15.14
N THR A 391 21.19 21.14 -15.14
CA THR A 391 20.77 21.90 -13.97
C THR A 391 19.27 22.11 -14.02
N VAL A 392 18.65 22.20 -12.84
CA VAL A 392 17.23 22.42 -12.66
C VAL A 392 16.98 23.93 -12.54
N SER A 393 16.13 24.47 -13.40
CA SER A 393 15.75 25.88 -13.37
C SER A 393 14.49 26.12 -12.54
N GLN A 394 14.20 27.39 -12.22
CA GLN A 394 12.96 27.83 -11.58
C GLN A 394 11.71 27.30 -12.32
N ALA A 395 11.68 27.46 -13.66
CA ALA A 395 10.56 26.99 -14.48
C ALA A 395 10.35 25.47 -14.46
N ASP A 396 11.41 24.69 -14.21
CA ASP A 396 11.26 23.24 -14.04
C ASP A 396 10.52 22.90 -12.75
N LEU A 397 10.85 23.59 -11.65
CA LEU A 397 10.20 23.38 -10.37
C LEU A 397 8.76 23.87 -10.39
N GLU A 398 8.48 25.03 -10.94
CA GLU A 398 7.11 25.57 -11.09
C GLU A 398 6.21 24.61 -11.87
N GLU A 399 6.67 24.10 -13.01
CA GLU A 399 5.91 23.11 -13.78
C GLU A 399 5.80 21.78 -13.03
N SER A 400 6.81 21.42 -12.21
CA SER A 400 6.75 20.20 -11.39
C SER A 400 5.71 20.31 -10.27
N VAL A 401 5.51 21.49 -9.70
CA VAL A 401 4.39 21.76 -8.80
C VAL A 401 3.06 21.47 -9.50
N GLU A 402 2.90 22.00 -10.72
CA GLU A 402 1.70 21.76 -11.51
C GLU A 402 1.50 20.27 -11.86
N VAL A 403 2.58 19.56 -12.18
CA VAL A 403 2.53 18.13 -12.47
C VAL A 403 2.09 17.34 -11.26
N VAL A 404 2.59 17.66 -10.06
CA VAL A 404 2.23 16.96 -8.83
C VAL A 404 0.80 17.25 -8.41
N ILE A 405 0.32 18.49 -8.55
CA ILE A 405 -1.03 18.92 -8.16
C ILE A 405 -2.08 18.51 -9.22
N ALA A 406 -1.83 18.83 -10.50
CA ALA A 406 -2.80 18.71 -11.59
C ALA A 406 -2.47 17.63 -12.63
N GLY A 407 -1.34 16.94 -12.49
CA GLY A 407 -0.88 15.92 -13.43
C GLY A 407 -0.18 16.47 -14.67
N TYR A 408 0.32 15.58 -15.51
CA TYR A 408 1.03 15.93 -16.73
C TYR A 408 0.13 16.61 -17.78
N GLN A 409 0.72 17.47 -18.61
CA GLN A 409 0.04 18.03 -19.78
C GLN A 409 -0.32 16.93 -20.78
N LYS A 410 -1.56 16.91 -21.25
CA LYS A 410 -2.01 15.98 -22.30
C LYS A 410 -1.54 16.47 -23.67
N LYS A 411 -0.57 15.83 -24.28
CA LYS A 411 -0.03 16.20 -25.59
C LYS A 411 -0.99 15.94 -26.76
N ASN A 412 -1.94 15.00 -26.60
CA ASN A 412 -2.82 14.52 -27.67
C ASN A 412 -4.29 14.91 -27.45
N ALA A 413 -4.59 15.84 -26.54
CA ALA A 413 -5.95 16.32 -26.37
C ALA A 413 -6.25 17.37 -27.45
N VAL A 414 -7.07 16.99 -28.41
CA VAL A 414 -7.58 17.92 -29.42
C VAL A 414 -8.93 18.44 -28.92
N MET A 415 -8.94 19.63 -28.32
CA MET A 415 -10.17 20.34 -28.03
C MET A 415 -10.66 21.05 -29.30
N SER A 416 -11.97 21.08 -29.53
CA SER A 416 -12.55 21.94 -30.56
C SER A 416 -12.38 23.40 -30.19
N ASP A 417 -12.39 24.30 -31.18
CA ASP A 417 -12.27 25.76 -30.94
C ASP A 417 -13.38 26.26 -30.00
N ARG A 418 -14.58 25.67 -30.08
CA ARG A 418 -15.68 25.97 -29.17
C ARG A 418 -15.38 25.56 -27.73
N GLU A 419 -14.91 24.32 -27.51
CA GLU A 419 -14.55 23.85 -26.16
C GLU A 419 -13.42 24.69 -25.57
N ARG A 420 -12.42 25.00 -26.39
CA ARG A 420 -11.30 25.86 -26.00
C ARG A 420 -11.75 27.23 -25.55
N SER A 421 -12.70 27.83 -26.28
CA SER A 421 -13.32 29.12 -25.92
C SER A 421 -14.09 28.96 -24.59
N ILE A 422 -14.92 27.94 -24.43
CA ILE A 422 -15.70 27.72 -23.20
C ILE A 422 -14.77 27.61 -22.00
N VAL A 423 -13.70 26.79 -22.08
CA VAL A 423 -12.72 26.61 -21.00
C VAL A 423 -12.02 27.94 -20.69
N ALA A 424 -11.64 28.75 -21.70
CA ALA A 424 -11.01 30.03 -21.46
C ALA A 424 -11.93 31.00 -20.69
N TYR A 425 -13.20 31.08 -21.06
CA TYR A 425 -14.17 31.90 -20.32
C TYR A 425 -14.40 31.36 -18.91
N HIS A 426 -14.43 30.02 -18.72
CA HIS A 426 -14.57 29.38 -17.43
C HIS A 426 -13.43 29.78 -16.50
N GLU A 427 -12.19 29.61 -16.93
CA GLU A 427 -11.00 29.91 -16.12
C GLU A 427 -10.86 31.42 -15.82
N ILE A 428 -11.13 32.28 -16.83
CA ILE A 428 -11.18 33.73 -16.59
C ILE A 428 -12.33 34.10 -15.67
N GLY A 429 -13.45 33.38 -15.69
CA GLY A 429 -14.56 33.58 -14.77
C GLY A 429 -14.11 33.42 -13.31
N HIS A 430 -13.37 32.38 -12.99
CA HIS A 430 -12.77 32.19 -11.67
C HIS A 430 -11.81 33.32 -11.31
N ALA A 431 -10.87 33.61 -12.20
CA ALA A 431 -9.84 34.62 -11.97
C ALA A 431 -10.43 36.05 -11.80
N LEU A 432 -11.41 36.41 -12.63
CA LEU A 432 -12.02 37.73 -12.58
C LEU A 432 -12.88 37.92 -11.34
N VAL A 433 -13.69 36.91 -10.96
CA VAL A 433 -14.46 36.96 -9.71
C VAL A 433 -13.53 37.07 -8.52
N ALA A 434 -12.41 36.31 -8.50
CA ALA A 434 -11.41 36.43 -7.44
C ALA A 434 -10.79 37.83 -7.37
N ALA A 435 -10.35 38.39 -8.51
CA ALA A 435 -9.67 39.69 -8.57
C ALA A 435 -10.56 40.89 -8.23
N LEU A 436 -11.88 40.73 -8.39
CA LEU A 436 -12.87 41.81 -8.11
C LEU A 436 -13.37 41.77 -6.65
N GLN A 437 -12.99 40.74 -5.87
CA GLN A 437 -13.40 40.62 -4.48
C GLN A 437 -12.28 41.03 -3.51
N SER A 438 -12.69 41.48 -2.32
CA SER A 438 -11.79 41.69 -1.19
C SER A 438 -11.34 40.32 -0.60
N HIS A 439 -10.13 40.27 -0.05
CA HIS A 439 -9.61 39.11 0.68
C HIS A 439 -9.50 37.81 -0.15
N SER A 440 -9.37 37.90 -1.45
CA SER A 440 -9.13 36.78 -2.34
C SER A 440 -7.64 36.62 -2.61
N ALA A 441 -7.16 35.36 -2.67
CA ALA A 441 -5.77 35.10 -2.99
C ALA A 441 -5.41 35.62 -4.40
N PRO A 442 -4.22 36.20 -4.61
CA PRO A 442 -3.78 36.64 -5.92
C PRO A 442 -3.77 35.50 -6.94
N VAL A 443 -4.20 35.83 -8.16
CA VAL A 443 -4.08 34.91 -9.30
C VAL A 443 -2.63 34.86 -9.73
N GLN A 444 -2.05 33.68 -9.77
CA GLN A 444 -0.65 33.45 -10.17
C GLN A 444 -0.54 33.01 -11.63
N LYS A 445 -1.42 32.11 -12.05
CA LYS A 445 -1.39 31.52 -13.39
C LYS A 445 -2.79 31.06 -13.81
N ILE A 446 -3.10 31.21 -15.08
CA ILE A 446 -4.33 30.71 -15.70
C ILE A 446 -3.92 29.93 -16.95
N THR A 447 -4.45 28.74 -17.14
CA THR A 447 -4.14 27.91 -18.32
C THR A 447 -5.35 27.13 -18.79
N ILE A 448 -5.43 26.90 -20.09
CA ILE A 448 -6.44 26.07 -20.76
C ILE A 448 -5.80 24.78 -21.34
N ILE A 449 -4.58 24.44 -20.90
CA ILE A 449 -3.90 23.23 -21.34
C ILE A 449 -4.40 22.04 -20.52
N PRO A 450 -5.02 21.03 -21.16
CA PRO A 450 -5.58 19.88 -20.46
C PRO A 450 -4.53 19.07 -19.71
N ARG A 451 -4.89 18.57 -18.51
CA ARG A 451 -4.03 17.77 -17.64
C ARG A 451 -4.53 16.32 -17.52
N THR A 452 -3.65 15.42 -17.10
CA THR A 452 -3.98 13.99 -16.94
C THR A 452 -4.94 13.71 -15.78
N SER A 453 -5.07 14.63 -14.82
CA SER A 453 -6.08 14.56 -13.75
C SER A 453 -7.53 14.66 -14.26
N GLY A 454 -7.71 15.09 -15.51
CA GLY A 454 -9.03 15.31 -16.11
C GLY A 454 -9.40 16.80 -16.22
N ALA A 455 -8.65 17.69 -15.60
CA ALA A 455 -8.86 19.13 -15.75
C ALA A 455 -8.58 19.57 -17.19
N LEU A 456 -9.47 20.38 -17.75
CA LEU A 456 -9.32 20.96 -19.09
C LEU A 456 -8.58 22.30 -19.06
N GLY A 457 -8.60 22.96 -17.92
CA GLY A 457 -7.86 24.17 -17.57
C GLY A 457 -7.74 24.24 -16.04
N TYR A 458 -7.08 25.27 -15.54
CA TYR A 458 -7.12 25.63 -14.12
C TYR A 458 -6.64 27.06 -13.90
N THR A 459 -7.14 27.65 -12.83
CA THR A 459 -6.74 28.96 -12.32
C THR A 459 -6.01 28.75 -11.00
N MET A 460 -4.72 29.04 -10.96
CA MET A 460 -3.90 28.94 -9.76
C MET A 460 -3.95 30.24 -8.97
N GLN A 461 -4.38 30.16 -7.74
CA GLN A 461 -4.34 31.24 -6.75
C GLN A 461 -3.36 30.86 -5.65
N VAL A 462 -2.49 31.77 -5.24
CA VAL A 462 -1.46 31.54 -4.24
C VAL A 462 -1.54 32.63 -3.17
N GLU A 463 -1.76 32.18 -1.94
CA GLU A 463 -1.72 33.09 -0.77
C GLU A 463 -0.29 33.60 -0.53
N GLU A 464 -0.17 34.83 -0.04
CA GLU A 464 1.15 35.38 0.30
C GLU A 464 1.74 34.76 1.55
N ASN A 465 0.88 34.40 2.51
CA ASN A 465 1.25 33.76 3.77
C ASN A 465 0.23 32.68 4.13
N ASP A 466 0.63 31.73 4.97
CA ASP A 466 -0.29 30.74 5.51
C ASP A 466 -1.34 31.44 6.41
N ARG A 467 -2.60 31.12 6.22
CA ARG A 467 -3.73 31.67 6.97
C ARG A 467 -4.38 30.60 7.80
N TYR A 468 -4.48 30.86 9.09
CA TYR A 468 -5.09 29.93 10.05
C TYR A 468 -6.56 30.23 10.35
N LEU A 469 -6.99 31.47 10.14
CA LEU A 469 -8.37 31.89 10.40
C LEU A 469 -8.96 32.53 9.15
N LEU A 470 -10.16 32.08 8.78
CA LEU A 470 -10.96 32.64 7.68
C LEU A 470 -12.29 33.16 8.25
N SER A 471 -12.65 34.37 7.85
CA SER A 471 -13.93 34.95 8.18
C SER A 471 -15.07 34.36 7.34
N LYS A 472 -16.32 34.58 7.79
CA LYS A 472 -17.52 34.20 7.00
C LYS A 472 -17.49 34.81 5.61
N GLU A 473 -17.13 36.09 5.51
CA GLU A 473 -17.07 36.83 4.24
C GLU A 473 -16.03 36.23 3.28
N GLU A 474 -14.85 35.86 3.79
CA GLU A 474 -13.79 35.22 2.99
C GLU A 474 -14.24 33.86 2.45
N LEU A 475 -14.91 33.05 3.25
CA LEU A 475 -15.44 31.76 2.82
C LEU A 475 -16.58 31.92 1.81
N GLU A 476 -17.49 32.92 2.00
CA GLU A 476 -18.52 33.26 1.02
C GLU A 476 -17.88 33.73 -0.30
N ASN A 477 -16.84 34.55 -0.25
CA ASN A 477 -16.10 35.00 -1.42
C ASN A 477 -15.42 33.82 -2.15
N LYS A 478 -14.89 32.86 -1.41
CA LYS A 478 -14.31 31.64 -1.97
C LYS A 478 -15.35 30.79 -2.70
N ILE A 479 -16.57 30.67 -2.15
CA ILE A 479 -17.69 30.01 -2.84
C ILE A 479 -18.06 30.76 -4.12
N ALA A 480 -18.12 32.10 -4.08
CA ALA A 480 -18.39 32.89 -5.28
C ALA A 480 -17.32 32.70 -6.37
N THR A 481 -16.04 32.64 -5.98
CA THR A 481 -14.94 32.34 -6.89
C THR A 481 -15.09 30.94 -7.51
N LEU A 482 -15.40 29.89 -6.70
CA LEU A 482 -15.64 28.53 -7.19
C LEU A 482 -16.81 28.45 -8.18
N THR A 483 -17.84 29.30 -8.02
CA THR A 483 -18.96 29.34 -8.96
C THR A 483 -18.69 30.23 -10.19
N GLY A 484 -17.57 30.96 -10.23
CA GLY A 484 -17.22 31.96 -11.26
C GLY A 484 -17.08 31.36 -12.65
N GLY A 485 -16.50 30.17 -12.79
CA GLY A 485 -16.37 29.49 -14.08
C GLY A 485 -17.72 29.20 -14.72
N ARG A 486 -18.62 28.58 -13.98
CA ARG A 486 -19.99 28.33 -14.42
C ARG A 486 -20.76 29.61 -14.69
N ALA A 487 -20.60 30.61 -13.85
CA ALA A 487 -21.24 31.92 -14.07
C ALA A 487 -20.80 32.59 -15.39
N ALA A 488 -19.52 32.42 -15.76
CA ALA A 488 -19.01 32.91 -17.04
C ALA A 488 -19.64 32.17 -18.24
N GLU A 489 -19.78 30.82 -18.15
CA GLU A 489 -20.48 30.06 -19.18
C GLU A 489 -21.93 30.54 -19.37
N GLU A 490 -22.66 30.73 -18.29
CA GLU A 490 -24.06 31.23 -18.33
C GLU A 490 -24.17 32.63 -18.91
N VAL A 491 -23.28 33.54 -18.53
CA VAL A 491 -23.32 34.96 -18.98
C VAL A 491 -22.98 35.11 -20.46
N VAL A 492 -22.05 34.29 -20.98
CA VAL A 492 -21.51 34.44 -22.34
C VAL A 492 -22.22 33.52 -23.33
N PHE A 493 -22.38 32.24 -22.99
CA PHE A 493 -22.90 31.24 -23.93
C PHE A 493 -24.37 30.89 -23.67
N ASN A 494 -24.93 31.31 -22.54
CA ASN A 494 -26.26 30.93 -22.08
C ASN A 494 -26.42 29.38 -22.00
N GLU A 495 -25.32 28.69 -21.75
CA GLU A 495 -25.21 27.23 -21.63
C GLU A 495 -24.46 26.89 -20.35
N VAL A 496 -24.58 25.63 -19.94
CA VAL A 496 -23.84 25.07 -18.79
C VAL A 496 -23.20 23.77 -19.20
N THR A 497 -21.95 23.59 -18.82
CA THR A 497 -21.21 22.38 -19.17
C THR A 497 -20.91 21.51 -17.93
N THR A 498 -20.35 20.32 -18.17
CA THR A 498 -19.88 19.43 -17.11
C THR A 498 -18.55 19.87 -16.50
N GLY A 499 -17.91 20.92 -17.04
CA GLY A 499 -16.60 21.40 -16.59
C GLY A 499 -16.56 21.82 -15.13
N ALA A 500 -17.65 22.41 -14.64
CA ALA A 500 -17.77 22.89 -13.26
C ALA A 500 -18.00 21.80 -12.18
N SER A 501 -17.88 20.51 -12.52
CA SER A 501 -18.20 19.41 -11.59
C SER A 501 -17.39 19.46 -10.28
N ASN A 502 -16.09 19.67 -10.37
CA ASN A 502 -15.19 19.77 -9.21
C ASN A 502 -15.46 21.03 -8.37
N ASP A 503 -15.74 22.15 -9.03
CA ASP A 503 -16.02 23.43 -8.37
C ASP A 503 -17.32 23.34 -7.56
N ILE A 504 -18.35 22.71 -8.12
CA ILE A 504 -19.62 22.44 -7.45
C ILE A 504 -19.39 21.57 -6.21
N GLU A 505 -18.57 20.52 -6.31
CA GLU A 505 -18.25 19.67 -5.19
C GLU A 505 -17.54 20.45 -4.08
N GLN A 506 -16.51 21.23 -4.41
CA GLN A 506 -15.77 22.03 -3.45
C GLN A 506 -16.63 23.13 -2.81
N ALA A 507 -17.42 23.84 -3.59
CA ALA A 507 -18.36 24.85 -3.09
C ALA A 507 -19.37 24.23 -2.13
N THR A 508 -19.89 23.03 -2.44
CA THR A 508 -20.84 22.30 -1.58
C THR A 508 -20.18 21.87 -0.27
N LYS A 509 -18.97 21.33 -0.30
CA LYS A 509 -18.22 20.96 0.91
C LYS A 509 -17.96 22.16 1.81
N LEU A 510 -17.56 23.28 1.21
CA LEU A 510 -17.27 24.51 1.94
C LEU A 510 -18.53 25.11 2.57
N ALA A 511 -19.63 25.24 1.82
CA ALA A 511 -20.91 25.74 2.31
C ALA A 511 -21.46 24.86 3.44
N ARG A 512 -21.34 23.53 3.30
CA ARG A 512 -21.75 22.59 4.35
C ARG A 512 -20.92 22.78 5.62
N ALA A 513 -19.59 22.87 5.52
CA ALA A 513 -18.70 23.10 6.65
C ALA A 513 -18.98 24.42 7.39
N MET A 514 -19.31 25.49 6.66
CA MET A 514 -19.69 26.78 7.24
C MET A 514 -20.93 26.65 8.13
N ILE A 515 -21.89 25.82 7.72
CA ILE A 515 -23.16 25.62 8.44
C ILE A 515 -22.99 24.63 9.59
N THR A 516 -22.35 23.47 9.34
CA THR A 516 -22.35 22.34 10.27
C THR A 516 -21.21 22.37 11.28
N ARG A 517 -20.07 23.01 10.95
CA ARG A 517 -18.83 22.97 11.74
C ARG A 517 -18.41 24.32 12.31
N TYR A 518 -18.52 25.39 11.50
CA TYR A 518 -17.96 26.68 11.89
C TYR A 518 -18.96 27.59 12.57
N GLY A 519 -20.25 27.17 12.70
CA GLY A 519 -21.27 27.98 13.34
C GLY A 519 -21.58 29.29 12.62
N MET A 520 -21.37 29.35 11.28
CA MET A 520 -21.56 30.57 10.48
C MET A 520 -22.98 30.73 9.92
N SER A 521 -23.92 29.91 10.41
CA SER A 521 -25.35 30.01 10.10
C SER A 521 -26.09 30.74 11.21
N GLU A 522 -27.01 31.64 10.84
CA GLU A 522 -27.86 32.34 11.80
C GLU A 522 -28.87 31.40 12.46
N ASP A 523 -29.32 30.36 11.75
CA ASP A 523 -30.35 29.44 12.22
C ASP A 523 -29.81 28.46 13.26
N PHE A 524 -28.55 28.06 13.19
CA PHE A 524 -27.95 27.03 14.06
C PHE A 524 -26.98 27.62 15.08
N GLY A 525 -26.47 28.83 14.85
CA GLY A 525 -25.53 29.49 15.76
C GLY A 525 -24.30 28.61 16.07
N MET A 526 -23.97 28.51 17.35
CA MET A 526 -22.76 27.80 17.82
C MET A 526 -23.02 26.32 18.14
N VAL A 527 -23.77 25.63 17.28
CA VAL A 527 -24.05 24.19 17.45
C VAL A 527 -23.31 23.39 16.39
N ALA A 528 -22.47 22.42 16.83
CA ALA A 528 -21.82 21.49 15.93
C ALA A 528 -22.81 20.40 15.50
N MET A 529 -23.09 20.33 14.20
CA MET A 529 -24.02 19.36 13.60
C MET A 529 -23.30 18.19 12.95
N GLU A 530 -21.99 18.19 13.00
CA GLU A 530 -21.13 17.24 12.29
C GLU A 530 -19.92 16.87 13.14
N THR A 531 -19.56 15.59 13.15
CA THR A 531 -18.35 15.09 13.78
C THR A 531 -17.37 14.67 12.68
N VAL A 532 -16.13 15.16 12.76
CA VAL A 532 -15.06 14.77 11.84
C VAL A 532 -14.45 13.46 12.30
N THR A 533 -14.45 12.48 11.41
CA THR A 533 -13.70 11.24 11.53
C THR A 533 -12.60 11.25 10.48
N ASN A 534 -11.50 10.54 10.71
CA ASN A 534 -10.32 10.52 9.81
C ASN A 534 -9.71 11.91 9.56
N GLN A 535 -9.46 12.65 10.64
CA GLN A 535 -8.96 14.05 10.60
C GLN A 535 -7.78 14.27 9.64
N TYR A 536 -6.88 13.29 9.52
CA TYR A 536 -5.67 13.38 8.69
C TYR A 536 -5.78 12.70 7.30
N LEU A 537 -6.94 12.12 6.97
CA LEU A 537 -7.13 11.36 5.71
C LEU A 537 -8.32 11.87 4.89
N GLY A 538 -8.51 13.18 4.87
CA GLY A 538 -9.57 13.79 4.07
C GLY A 538 -10.82 14.18 4.84
N GLY A 539 -10.85 13.90 6.17
CA GLY A 539 -11.87 14.41 7.05
C GLY A 539 -13.28 13.90 6.74
N ASP A 540 -13.45 12.58 6.70
CA ASP A 540 -14.80 12.01 6.61
C ASP A 540 -15.66 12.58 7.73
N THR A 541 -16.85 13.00 7.39
CA THR A 541 -17.78 13.64 8.33
C THR A 541 -19.03 12.82 8.52
N THR A 542 -19.48 12.75 9.76
CA THR A 542 -20.74 12.11 10.11
C THR A 542 -21.66 13.14 10.74
N LEU A 543 -22.85 13.31 10.18
CA LEU A 543 -23.85 14.21 10.72
C LEU A 543 -24.36 13.69 12.07
N SER A 544 -24.35 14.58 13.07
CA SER A 544 -24.80 14.30 14.45
C SER A 544 -26.12 15.02 14.75
N CYS A 545 -27.07 15.00 13.80
CA CYS A 545 -28.36 15.69 13.92
C CYS A 545 -29.53 14.84 13.40
N SER A 546 -30.74 15.24 13.69
CA SER A 546 -31.96 14.56 13.23
C SER A 546 -32.14 14.69 11.71
N ALA A 547 -32.92 13.78 11.10
CA ALA A 547 -33.24 13.84 9.67
C ALA A 547 -33.98 15.14 9.28
N GLU A 548 -34.72 15.73 10.21
CA GLU A 548 -35.40 17.00 9.99
C GLU A 548 -34.39 18.16 9.92
N THR A 549 -33.43 18.19 10.82
CA THR A 549 -32.33 19.17 10.81
C THR A 549 -31.48 19.01 9.54
N GLN A 550 -31.20 17.79 9.09
CA GLN A 550 -30.46 17.53 7.84
C GLN A 550 -31.14 18.19 6.64
N ARG A 551 -32.50 18.11 6.55
CA ARG A 551 -33.25 18.76 5.48
C ARG A 551 -33.06 20.28 5.49
N VAL A 552 -33.05 20.89 6.67
CA VAL A 552 -32.80 22.33 6.80
C VAL A 552 -31.36 22.68 6.40
N ILE A 553 -30.39 21.88 6.82
CA ILE A 553 -28.98 22.05 6.42
C ILE A 553 -28.87 22.01 4.90
N ASP A 554 -29.44 21.00 4.23
CA ASP A 554 -29.38 20.84 2.79
C ASP A 554 -30.00 22.04 2.07
N GLN A 555 -31.15 22.57 2.55
CA GLN A 555 -31.76 23.75 1.99
C GLN A 555 -30.85 24.99 2.15
N LYS A 556 -30.23 25.18 3.31
CA LYS A 556 -29.31 26.30 3.56
C LYS A 556 -28.05 26.23 2.72
N VAL A 557 -27.51 25.03 2.47
CA VAL A 557 -26.38 24.84 1.54
C VAL A 557 -26.78 25.30 0.14
N VAL A 558 -27.95 24.89 -0.35
CA VAL A 558 -28.47 25.29 -1.66
C VAL A 558 -28.64 26.81 -1.74
N ASP A 559 -29.24 27.43 -0.72
CA ASP A 559 -29.51 28.88 -0.68
C ASP A 559 -28.19 29.67 -0.66
N MET A 560 -27.21 29.23 0.12
CA MET A 560 -25.88 29.85 0.18
C MET A 560 -25.16 29.80 -1.16
N ILE A 561 -25.11 28.63 -1.80
CA ILE A 561 -24.45 28.47 -3.12
C ILE A 561 -25.17 29.33 -4.17
N LYS A 562 -26.50 29.32 -4.21
CA LYS A 562 -27.27 30.17 -5.14
C LYS A 562 -26.96 31.64 -4.95
N LYS A 563 -26.95 32.14 -3.70
CA LYS A 563 -26.64 33.52 -3.36
C LYS A 563 -25.25 33.92 -3.88
N GLN A 564 -24.24 33.07 -3.65
CA GLN A 564 -22.86 33.38 -4.07
C GLN A 564 -22.69 33.23 -5.60
N HIS A 565 -23.40 32.30 -6.22
CA HIS A 565 -23.45 32.18 -7.68
C HIS A 565 -24.08 33.38 -8.33
N GLU A 566 -25.25 33.88 -7.83
CA GLU A 566 -25.87 35.11 -8.31
C GLU A 566 -24.94 36.34 -8.17
N LYS A 567 -24.18 36.42 -7.07
CA LYS A 567 -23.13 37.43 -6.89
C LYS A 567 -22.09 37.33 -8.00
N ALA A 568 -21.55 36.14 -8.29
CA ALA A 568 -20.58 35.94 -9.37
C ALA A 568 -21.15 36.33 -10.75
N VAL A 569 -22.39 35.90 -11.06
CA VAL A 569 -23.07 36.26 -12.32
C VAL A 569 -23.20 37.76 -12.48
N ASN A 570 -23.61 38.48 -11.43
CA ASN A 570 -23.77 39.93 -11.47
C ASN A 570 -22.40 40.62 -11.68
N MET A 571 -21.38 40.21 -10.95
CA MET A 571 -20.01 40.73 -11.12
C MET A 571 -19.50 40.55 -12.54
N LEU A 572 -19.73 39.40 -13.16
CA LEU A 572 -19.29 39.12 -14.53
C LEU A 572 -20.11 39.87 -15.56
N LYS A 573 -21.42 40.06 -15.36
CA LYS A 573 -22.26 40.90 -16.23
C LYS A 573 -21.81 42.35 -16.24
N GLU A 574 -21.50 42.92 -15.08
CA GLU A 574 -21.01 44.30 -14.94
C GLU A 574 -19.62 44.49 -15.56
N ASN A 575 -18.81 43.42 -15.63
CA ASN A 575 -17.45 43.44 -16.14
C ASN A 575 -17.30 42.65 -17.46
N ARG A 576 -18.34 42.53 -18.25
CA ARG A 576 -18.37 41.69 -19.45
C ARG A 576 -17.26 42.00 -20.45
N GLU A 577 -16.96 43.25 -20.70
CA GLU A 577 -15.89 43.67 -21.63
C GLU A 577 -14.51 43.16 -21.15
N LYS A 578 -14.26 43.18 -19.82
CA LYS A 578 -13.02 42.67 -19.24
C LYS A 578 -12.94 41.16 -19.39
N LEU A 579 -14.06 40.45 -19.13
CA LEU A 579 -14.19 39.01 -19.29
C LEU A 579 -13.88 38.61 -20.75
N GLU A 580 -14.49 39.26 -21.73
CA GLU A 580 -14.30 38.96 -23.15
C GLU A 580 -12.84 39.17 -23.59
N LYS A 581 -12.23 40.32 -23.23
CA LYS A 581 -10.84 40.62 -23.61
C LYS A 581 -9.83 39.67 -22.98
N LEU A 582 -10.01 39.33 -21.70
CA LEU A 582 -9.14 38.41 -21.00
C LEU A 582 -9.27 36.96 -21.53
N ALA A 583 -10.49 36.49 -21.77
CA ALA A 583 -10.76 35.18 -22.34
C ALA A 583 -10.20 35.04 -23.76
N GLN A 584 -10.34 36.07 -24.60
CA GLN A 584 -9.74 36.08 -25.92
C GLN A 584 -8.21 36.01 -25.85
N TYR A 585 -7.58 36.80 -24.97
CA TYR A 585 -6.14 36.76 -24.75
C TYR A 585 -5.66 35.40 -24.24
N LEU A 586 -6.38 34.78 -23.30
CA LEU A 586 -6.08 33.43 -22.81
C LEU A 586 -6.24 32.38 -23.93
N THR A 587 -7.26 32.49 -24.79
CA THR A 587 -7.46 31.57 -25.92
C THR A 587 -6.29 31.61 -26.90
N GLU A 588 -5.71 32.83 -27.15
CA GLU A 588 -4.56 33.00 -28.02
C GLU A 588 -3.24 32.49 -27.39
N LYS A 589 -3.04 32.76 -26.12
CA LYS A 589 -1.79 32.45 -25.40
C LYS A 589 -1.75 31.05 -24.78
N GLU A 590 -2.91 30.42 -24.55
CA GLU A 590 -3.15 29.15 -23.84
C GLU A 590 -2.78 29.17 -22.36
N THR A 591 -1.84 30.03 -21.97
CA THR A 591 -1.39 30.23 -20.59
C THR A 591 -0.99 31.66 -20.38
N ILE A 592 -1.48 32.29 -19.30
CA ILE A 592 -1.13 33.63 -18.89
C ILE A 592 -0.69 33.66 -17.43
N THR A 593 0.23 34.57 -17.12
CA THR A 593 0.67 34.82 -15.74
C THR A 593 -0.29 35.74 -15.01
N GLY A 594 -0.26 35.71 -13.67
CA GLY A 594 -1.04 36.66 -12.87
C GLY A 594 -0.69 38.13 -13.15
N GLU A 595 0.58 38.43 -13.47
CA GLU A 595 1.03 39.77 -13.84
C GLU A 595 0.42 40.21 -15.16
N GLU A 596 0.41 39.36 -16.18
CA GLU A 596 -0.23 39.67 -17.48
C GLU A 596 -1.73 39.87 -17.30
N PHE A 597 -2.39 39.03 -16.51
CA PHE A 597 -3.80 39.15 -16.17
C PHE A 597 -4.10 40.47 -15.48
N MET A 598 -3.36 40.84 -14.45
CA MET A 598 -3.56 42.09 -13.72
C MET A 598 -3.27 43.31 -14.60
N LYS A 599 -2.24 43.29 -15.44
CA LYS A 599 -1.90 44.35 -16.36
C LYS A 599 -3.05 44.65 -17.34
N ILE A 600 -3.69 43.61 -17.87
CA ILE A 600 -4.87 43.79 -18.74
C ILE A 600 -6.05 44.34 -17.93
N LEU A 601 -6.29 43.81 -16.72
CA LEU A 601 -7.37 44.27 -15.86
C LEU A 601 -7.22 45.76 -15.46
N ASP A 602 -6.01 46.20 -15.12
CA ASP A 602 -5.72 47.56 -14.72
C ASP A 602 -5.80 48.56 -15.91
N SER A 603 -5.52 48.10 -17.14
CA SER A 603 -5.68 48.94 -18.35
C SER A 603 -7.11 49.45 -18.53
N PHE A 604 -8.12 48.80 -17.99
CA PHE A 604 -9.50 49.24 -17.98
C PHE A 604 -9.77 50.32 -16.90
N LYS A 605 -8.98 50.39 -15.84
CA LYS A 605 -9.09 51.43 -14.81
C LYS A 605 -8.54 52.74 -15.32
N GLU A 606 -7.43 52.72 -16.08
CA GLU A 606 -6.81 53.88 -16.67
C GLU A 606 -7.64 54.49 -17.83
N ALA A 607 -8.39 53.66 -18.57
CA ALA A 607 -9.27 54.10 -19.63
C ALA A 607 -10.60 54.73 -19.14
N ALA A 608 -10.92 54.51 -17.84
CA ALA A 608 -12.14 55.03 -17.21
C ALA A 608 -11.93 56.36 -16.46
N VAL A 609 -10.67 56.84 -16.34
CA VAL A 609 -10.27 58.14 -15.79
C VAL A 609 -9.99 59.12 -16.94
#